data_b982ffe906eb7581782c716385736ebe
#
_entry.id   b982ffe906eb7581782c716385736ebe
#
_cell.length_a   1.000
_cell.length_b   1.000
_cell.length_c   1.000
_cell.angle_alpha   90.00
_cell.angle_beta   90.00
_cell.angle_gamma   90.00
#
_symmetry.space_group_name_H-M   'P 1'
#
loop_
_entity.id
_entity.type
_entity.pdbx_description
1 polymer ?
#
loop_
_entity_poly.entity_id
_entity_poly.type
_entity_poly.pdbx_seq_one_letter_code
_entity_poly.pdbx_strand_id
1 'polypeptide(L)'
;MWFSDVGRKRRLRNMLLIIFVVQIALMVRIGFIQFVQGTELQAMAYSQQTLNRSINPKRGRILDRTGKVELAVSASTETVSVNPTNIPSEKKEKLAEAMANIFDLDYEKVLKRLKRRTSIEIITKKVDKEKTDKLRVWLAENNITTGVNIDEDTKRYYPFSTLASNIIGFTGSDNQGLEGIESYYDKTLSGTQGKILKLVDATGTDMGIEGEDYIAAKNGDDLVLTIDMTIQAIAEKYLKQACIDNVCTDGGNVIILN
;
A
#
# COMPACT_ATOMS: atom_id res chain seq x y z
N MET A 1 5.46 -36.04 -72.31
CA MET A 1 6.12 -35.86 -71.04
C MET A 1 5.18 -36.36 -69.93
N TRP A 2 5.14 -37.66 -69.68
CA TRP A 2 4.25 -38.31 -68.72
C TRP A 2 4.99 -38.43 -67.37
N PHE A 3 4.77 -37.48 -66.51
CA PHE A 3 5.17 -37.67 -65.12
C PHE A 3 4.18 -38.61 -64.47
N SER A 4 4.64 -39.77 -64.08
CA SER A 4 3.84 -40.87 -63.54
C SER A 4 2.97 -40.42 -62.39
N ASP A 5 1.65 -40.61 -62.50
CA ASP A 5 0.62 -40.31 -61.49
C ASP A 5 0.91 -40.94 -60.13
N VAL A 6 1.65 -42.04 -60.12
CA VAL A 6 2.12 -42.76 -58.93
C VAL A 6 3.07 -41.94 -58.08
N GLY A 7 4.01 -41.20 -58.73
CA GLY A 7 4.97 -40.34 -58.00
C GLY A 7 4.32 -39.15 -57.33
N ARG A 8 3.28 -38.57 -57.97
CA ARG A 8 2.51 -37.46 -57.43
C ARG A 8 1.67 -37.88 -56.23
N LYS A 9 0.99 -39.02 -56.30
CA LYS A 9 0.20 -39.62 -55.21
C LYS A 9 1.10 -39.98 -54.01
N ARG A 10 2.28 -40.46 -54.23
CA ARG A 10 3.22 -40.77 -53.13
C ARG A 10 3.74 -39.52 -52.41
N ARG A 11 4.04 -38.47 -53.17
CA ARG A 11 4.43 -37.13 -52.58
C ARG A 11 3.27 -36.52 -51.79
N LEU A 12 2.05 -36.52 -52.32
CA LEU A 12 0.86 -36.03 -51.62
C LEU A 12 0.60 -36.81 -50.35
N ARG A 13 0.67 -38.12 -50.38
CA ARG A 13 0.52 -38.97 -49.19
C ARG A 13 1.58 -38.65 -48.13
N ASN A 14 2.86 -38.49 -48.54
CA ASN A 14 3.92 -38.14 -47.58
C ASN A 14 3.73 -36.74 -47.01
N MET A 15 3.29 -35.74 -47.79
CA MET A 15 2.96 -34.43 -47.31
C MET A 15 1.80 -34.48 -46.29
N LEU A 16 0.73 -35.22 -46.56
CA LEU A 16 -0.38 -35.43 -45.64
C LEU A 16 0.07 -36.08 -44.33
N LEU A 17 0.96 -37.08 -44.41
CA LEU A 17 1.51 -37.72 -43.23
C LEU A 17 2.37 -36.76 -42.38
N ILE A 18 3.18 -35.92 -43.01
CA ILE A 18 3.97 -34.90 -42.30
C ILE A 18 3.04 -33.89 -41.60
N ILE A 19 2.02 -33.39 -42.31
CA ILE A 19 1.04 -32.48 -41.73
C ILE A 19 0.31 -33.15 -40.53
N PHE A 20 -0.10 -34.38 -40.68
CA PHE A 20 -0.76 -35.13 -39.61
C PHE A 20 0.12 -35.33 -38.38
N VAL A 21 1.40 -35.65 -38.56
CA VAL A 21 2.38 -35.78 -37.47
C VAL A 21 2.58 -34.42 -36.77
N VAL A 22 2.69 -33.32 -37.54
CA VAL A 22 2.81 -31.97 -36.95
C VAL A 22 1.56 -31.61 -36.16
N GLN A 23 0.37 -31.97 -36.65
CA GLN A 23 -0.89 -31.69 -35.96
C GLN A 23 -1.02 -32.49 -34.64
N ILE A 24 -0.60 -33.75 -34.65
CA ILE A 24 -0.55 -34.53 -33.41
C ILE A 24 0.48 -33.89 -32.42
N ALA A 25 1.64 -33.52 -32.86
CA ALA A 25 2.65 -32.89 -32.02
C ALA A 25 2.14 -31.59 -31.40
N LEU A 26 1.38 -30.77 -32.15
CA LEU A 26 0.74 -29.56 -31.66
C LEU A 26 -0.36 -29.87 -30.61
N MET A 27 -1.20 -30.89 -30.87
CA MET A 27 -2.23 -31.30 -29.89
C MET A 27 -1.60 -31.79 -28.58
N VAL A 28 -0.54 -32.57 -28.63
CA VAL A 28 0.19 -33.05 -27.46
C VAL A 28 0.82 -31.87 -26.72
N ARG A 29 1.37 -30.91 -27.45
CA ARG A 29 1.97 -29.69 -26.85
C ARG A 29 0.91 -28.81 -26.16
N ILE A 30 -0.24 -28.60 -26.79
CA ILE A 30 -1.36 -27.84 -26.20
C ILE A 30 -1.88 -28.57 -24.95
N GLY A 31 -2.08 -29.89 -25.04
CA GLY A 31 -2.49 -30.70 -23.88
C GLY A 31 -1.48 -30.59 -22.72
N PHE A 32 -0.20 -30.64 -23.00
CA PHE A 32 0.85 -30.48 -21.99
C PHE A 32 0.76 -29.08 -21.30
N ILE A 33 0.62 -28.01 -22.10
CA ILE A 33 0.48 -26.66 -21.57
C ILE A 33 -0.80 -26.57 -20.70
N GLN A 34 -1.91 -27.12 -21.17
CA GLN A 34 -3.19 -27.02 -20.48
C GLN A 34 -3.27 -27.85 -19.19
N PHE A 35 -2.76 -29.09 -19.19
CA PHE A 35 -2.90 -30.00 -18.06
C PHE A 35 -1.73 -29.95 -17.09
N VAL A 36 -0.52 -29.62 -17.54
CA VAL A 36 0.69 -29.60 -16.70
C VAL A 36 1.05 -28.19 -16.24
N GLN A 37 0.98 -27.21 -17.16
CA GLN A 37 1.36 -25.82 -16.86
C GLN A 37 0.15 -24.89 -16.62
N GLY A 38 -1.07 -25.38 -16.81
CA GLY A 38 -2.27 -24.57 -16.78
C GLY A 38 -2.46 -23.82 -15.47
N THR A 39 -2.29 -24.48 -14.33
CA THR A 39 -2.44 -23.87 -13.00
C THR A 39 -1.38 -22.79 -12.74
N GLU A 40 -0.15 -23.01 -13.13
CA GLU A 40 0.95 -22.06 -12.97
C GLU A 40 0.76 -20.84 -13.89
N LEU A 41 0.43 -21.06 -15.15
CA LEU A 41 0.14 -19.99 -16.12
C LEU A 41 -1.08 -19.20 -15.73
N GLN A 42 -2.13 -19.83 -15.18
CA GLN A 42 -3.30 -19.15 -14.66
C GLN A 42 -2.97 -18.28 -13.45
N ALA A 43 -2.14 -18.77 -12.52
CA ALA A 43 -1.68 -17.98 -11.38
C ALA A 43 -0.82 -16.78 -11.82
N MET A 44 0.06 -16.97 -12.81
CA MET A 44 0.85 -15.87 -13.38
C MET A 44 -0.05 -14.83 -14.09
N ALA A 45 -1.00 -15.28 -14.90
CA ALA A 45 -1.96 -14.40 -15.57
C ALA A 45 -2.79 -13.60 -14.56
N TYR A 46 -3.30 -14.27 -13.51
CA TYR A 46 -4.05 -13.62 -12.44
C TYR A 46 -3.20 -12.57 -11.70
N SER A 47 -1.93 -12.88 -11.39
CA SER A 47 -1.05 -11.93 -10.72
C SER A 47 -0.69 -10.71 -11.59
N GLN A 48 -0.64 -10.87 -12.91
CA GLN A 48 -0.44 -9.77 -13.85
C GLN A 48 -1.68 -8.92 -14.11
N GLN A 49 -2.86 -9.56 -14.05
CA GLN A 49 -4.15 -8.90 -14.29
C GLN A 49 -4.75 -8.29 -13.02
N THR A 50 -4.17 -8.57 -11.85
CA THR A 50 -4.71 -8.10 -10.58
C THR A 50 -3.90 -6.92 -10.07
N LEU A 51 -4.53 -5.76 -9.98
CA LEU A 51 -3.99 -4.62 -9.26
C LEU A 51 -4.23 -4.86 -7.77
N ASN A 52 -3.15 -5.15 -7.04
CA ASN A 52 -3.21 -5.41 -5.61
C ASN A 52 -2.95 -4.10 -4.85
N ARG A 53 -3.99 -3.54 -4.25
CA ARG A 53 -3.89 -2.36 -3.37
C ARG A 53 -4.05 -2.83 -1.92
N SER A 54 -3.04 -2.57 -1.09
CA SER A 54 -3.10 -2.87 0.34
C SER A 54 -3.85 -1.76 1.09
N ILE A 55 -4.71 -2.17 2.02
CA ILE A 55 -5.38 -1.28 2.97
C ILE A 55 -4.68 -1.44 4.30
N ASN A 56 -4.13 -0.34 4.82
CA ASN A 56 -3.47 -0.36 6.11
C ASN A 56 -4.51 -0.44 7.24
N PRO A 57 -4.37 -1.38 8.20
CA PRO A 57 -5.21 -1.45 9.38
C PRO A 57 -4.95 -0.25 10.29
N LYS A 58 -5.92 0.09 11.13
CA LYS A 58 -5.68 1.00 12.24
C LYS A 58 -4.87 0.26 13.29
N ARG A 59 -3.74 0.82 13.68
CA ARG A 59 -2.90 0.30 14.76
C ARG A 59 -3.64 0.47 16.07
N GLY A 60 -3.64 -0.55 16.94
CA GLY A 60 -4.29 -0.55 18.26
C GLY A 60 -3.84 0.63 19.11
N ARG A 61 -4.71 1.10 19.99
CA ARG A 61 -4.43 2.22 20.89
C ARG A 61 -3.54 1.75 22.03
N ILE A 62 -2.71 2.66 22.53
CA ILE A 62 -2.00 2.46 23.81
C ILE A 62 -2.66 3.38 24.82
N LEU A 63 -3.20 2.79 25.88
CA LEU A 63 -3.99 3.44 26.91
C LEU A 63 -3.23 3.43 28.25
N ASP A 64 -3.52 4.38 29.11
CA ASP A 64 -3.04 4.40 30.48
C ASP A 64 -3.71 3.30 31.34
N ARG A 65 -3.33 3.18 32.62
CA ARG A 65 -3.89 2.20 33.55
C ARG A 65 -5.41 2.28 33.73
N THR A 66 -6.00 3.42 33.46
CA THR A 66 -7.45 3.62 33.59
C THR A 66 -8.23 3.13 32.36
N GLY A 67 -7.54 2.87 31.24
CA GLY A 67 -8.13 2.53 29.97
C GLY A 67 -8.90 3.68 29.30
N LYS A 68 -8.78 4.90 29.80
CA LYS A 68 -9.53 6.07 29.32
C LYS A 68 -8.64 7.09 28.62
N VAL A 69 -7.38 7.18 29.00
CA VAL A 69 -6.44 8.16 28.43
C VAL A 69 -5.64 7.49 27.34
N GLU A 70 -5.71 8.06 26.15
CA GLU A 70 -5.02 7.58 24.95
C GLU A 70 -3.59 8.15 24.92
N LEU A 71 -2.59 7.30 25.15
CA LEU A 71 -1.16 7.67 25.09
C LEU A 71 -0.63 7.61 23.65
N ALA A 72 -1.17 6.70 22.84
CA ALA A 72 -0.88 6.62 21.41
C ALA A 72 -2.11 6.14 20.64
N VAL A 73 -2.46 6.82 19.54
CA VAL A 73 -3.62 6.51 18.69
C VAL A 73 -3.26 6.53 17.21
N SER A 74 -4.11 5.92 16.39
CA SER A 74 -4.00 6.01 14.93
C SER A 74 -4.98 7.07 14.40
N ALA A 75 -4.46 8.16 13.90
CA ALA A 75 -5.25 9.16 13.18
C ALA A 75 -5.50 8.67 11.74
N SER A 76 -6.73 8.85 11.25
CA SER A 76 -7.08 8.56 9.87
C SER A 76 -6.46 9.60 8.94
N THR A 77 -5.73 9.13 7.96
CA THR A 77 -5.09 9.92 6.91
C THR A 77 -5.37 9.26 5.56
N GLU A 78 -4.89 9.83 4.48
CA GLU A 78 -5.06 9.28 3.15
C GLU A 78 -3.73 9.27 2.39
N THR A 79 -3.55 8.27 1.54
CA THR A 79 -2.40 8.15 0.64
C THR A 79 -2.88 8.39 -0.78
N VAL A 80 -2.19 9.28 -1.50
CA VAL A 80 -2.51 9.62 -2.88
C VAL A 80 -1.56 8.88 -3.81
N SER A 81 -2.13 8.04 -4.67
CA SER A 81 -1.42 7.35 -5.73
C SER A 81 -2.04 7.63 -7.10
N VAL A 82 -1.25 7.53 -8.14
CA VAL A 82 -1.68 7.76 -9.51
C VAL A 82 -1.33 6.58 -10.40
N ASN A 83 -2.16 6.35 -11.41
CA ASN A 83 -1.82 5.50 -12.54
C ASN A 83 -1.49 6.42 -13.74
N PRO A 84 -0.20 6.68 -14.01
CA PRO A 84 0.19 7.62 -15.06
C PRO A 84 -0.26 7.22 -16.47
N THR A 85 -0.53 5.94 -16.70
CA THR A 85 -0.96 5.44 -18.03
C THR A 85 -2.42 5.79 -18.30
N ASN A 86 -3.25 5.93 -17.26
CA ASN A 86 -4.67 6.24 -17.39
C ASN A 86 -4.97 7.74 -17.39
N ILE A 87 -3.95 8.60 -17.22
CA ILE A 87 -4.10 10.04 -17.22
C ILE A 87 -3.72 10.57 -18.62
N PRO A 88 -4.62 11.33 -19.29
CA PRO A 88 -4.33 11.97 -20.57
C PRO A 88 -3.10 12.88 -20.49
N SER A 89 -2.21 12.79 -21.46
CA SER A 89 -0.93 13.54 -21.47
C SER A 89 -1.13 15.06 -21.31
N GLU A 90 -2.20 15.60 -21.90
CA GLU A 90 -2.54 17.02 -21.84
C GLU A 90 -2.92 17.50 -20.43
N LYS A 91 -3.42 16.58 -19.57
CA LYS A 91 -3.84 16.89 -18.19
C LYS A 91 -2.74 16.71 -17.16
N LYS A 92 -1.64 16.02 -17.52
CA LYS A 92 -0.57 15.68 -16.56
C LYS A 92 0.11 16.90 -15.95
N GLU A 93 0.37 17.93 -16.74
CA GLU A 93 1.05 19.15 -16.29
C GLU A 93 0.15 19.95 -15.31
N LYS A 94 -1.13 20.12 -15.66
CA LYS A 94 -2.10 20.78 -14.78
C LYS A 94 -2.32 20.01 -13.48
N LEU A 95 -2.38 18.68 -13.56
CA LEU A 95 -2.51 17.81 -12.39
C LEU A 95 -1.25 17.88 -11.51
N ALA A 96 -0.04 17.92 -12.12
CA ALA A 96 1.20 18.08 -11.38
C ALA A 96 1.25 19.39 -10.61
N GLU A 97 0.82 20.50 -11.23
CA GLU A 97 0.75 21.82 -10.61
C GLU A 97 -0.25 21.83 -9.43
N ALA A 98 -1.44 21.28 -9.64
CA ALA A 98 -2.45 21.18 -8.59
C ALA A 98 -1.97 20.35 -7.39
N MET A 99 -1.39 19.18 -7.66
CA MET A 99 -0.86 18.32 -6.59
C MET A 99 0.32 18.98 -5.86
N ALA A 100 1.21 19.66 -6.58
CA ALA A 100 2.33 20.39 -5.99
C ALA A 100 1.83 21.49 -5.03
N ASN A 101 0.83 22.27 -5.45
CA ASN A 101 0.26 23.34 -4.65
C ASN A 101 -0.55 22.83 -3.45
N ILE A 102 -1.36 21.77 -3.61
CA ILE A 102 -2.21 21.24 -2.54
C ILE A 102 -1.37 20.55 -1.45
N PHE A 103 -0.35 19.80 -1.85
CA PHE A 103 0.44 18.98 -0.95
C PHE A 103 1.80 19.58 -0.56
N ASP A 104 2.10 20.79 -1.00
CA ASP A 104 3.39 21.48 -0.78
C ASP A 104 4.59 20.64 -1.29
N LEU A 105 4.44 20.08 -2.50
CA LEU A 105 5.45 19.23 -3.15
C LEU A 105 6.17 19.99 -4.26
N ASP A 106 7.36 19.50 -4.59
CA ASP A 106 8.14 19.98 -5.73
C ASP A 106 7.45 19.57 -7.05
N TYR A 107 7.08 20.55 -7.87
CA TYR A 107 6.41 20.35 -9.16
C TYR A 107 7.17 19.40 -10.08
N GLU A 108 8.48 19.59 -10.23
CA GLU A 108 9.31 18.76 -11.13
C GLU A 108 9.33 17.29 -10.71
N LYS A 109 9.34 17.03 -9.39
CA LYS A 109 9.29 15.67 -8.88
C LYS A 109 7.94 15.02 -9.13
N VAL A 110 6.84 15.76 -8.93
CA VAL A 110 5.47 15.27 -9.21
C VAL A 110 5.31 15.00 -10.70
N LEU A 111 5.71 15.94 -11.57
CA LEU A 111 5.62 15.78 -13.01
C LEU A 111 6.44 14.59 -13.51
N LYS A 112 7.65 14.40 -12.98
CA LYS A 112 8.49 13.23 -13.31
C LYS A 112 7.81 11.91 -12.96
N ARG A 113 7.09 11.83 -11.85
CA ARG A 113 6.31 10.64 -11.45
C ARG A 113 5.12 10.43 -12.39
N LEU A 114 4.38 11.48 -12.75
CA LEU A 114 3.27 11.43 -13.70
C LEU A 114 3.67 11.06 -15.14
N LYS A 115 4.94 11.25 -15.51
CA LYS A 115 5.48 10.86 -16.83
C LYS A 115 6.03 9.42 -16.87
N ARG A 116 6.09 8.71 -15.75
CA ARG A 116 6.53 7.31 -15.71
C ARG A 116 5.49 6.39 -16.37
N ARG A 117 5.95 5.27 -16.91
CA ARG A 117 5.10 4.21 -17.47
C ARG A 117 4.93 3.10 -16.41
N THR A 118 4.15 3.40 -15.39
CA THR A 118 3.85 2.48 -14.29
C THR A 118 2.35 2.46 -14.04
N SER A 119 1.83 1.35 -13.55
CA SER A 119 0.42 1.22 -13.18
C SER A 119 0.09 1.90 -11.86
N ILE A 120 1.06 2.04 -10.97
CA ILE A 120 0.90 2.76 -9.69
C ILE A 120 2.17 3.53 -9.38
N GLU A 121 1.99 4.80 -9.04
CA GLU A 121 3.03 5.68 -8.53
C GLU A 121 2.49 6.44 -7.32
N ILE A 122 3.11 6.30 -6.16
CA ILE A 122 2.67 7.00 -4.94
C ILE A 122 3.20 8.44 -5.01
N ILE A 123 2.30 9.41 -4.95
CA ILE A 123 2.64 10.84 -4.93
C ILE A 123 2.98 11.28 -3.52
N THR A 124 2.07 11.01 -2.56
CA THR A 124 2.27 11.36 -1.16
C THR A 124 1.53 10.37 -0.25
N LYS A 125 2.09 10.12 0.95
CA LYS A 125 1.50 9.24 1.96
C LYS A 125 1.07 10.04 3.17
N LYS A 126 0.07 9.51 3.91
CA LYS A 126 -0.34 10.01 5.24
C LYS A 126 -0.72 11.49 5.25
N VAL A 127 -1.48 11.88 4.24
CA VAL A 127 -1.99 13.25 4.08
C VAL A 127 -3.28 13.42 4.86
N ASP A 128 -3.47 14.59 5.45
CA ASP A 128 -4.71 14.95 6.14
C ASP A 128 -5.87 15.04 5.15
N LYS A 129 -7.04 14.60 5.59
CA LYS A 129 -8.25 14.52 4.75
C LYS A 129 -8.64 15.86 4.11
N GLU A 130 -8.39 16.98 4.79
CA GLU A 130 -8.67 18.32 4.25
C GLU A 130 -7.92 18.61 2.94
N LYS A 131 -6.67 18.17 2.83
CA LYS A 131 -5.87 18.36 1.61
C LYS A 131 -6.35 17.45 0.48
N THR A 132 -6.72 16.22 0.79
CA THR A 132 -7.22 15.26 -0.22
C THR A 132 -8.63 15.62 -0.69
N ASP A 133 -9.48 16.20 0.17
CA ASP A 133 -10.79 16.73 -0.23
C ASP A 133 -10.65 17.88 -1.23
N LYS A 134 -9.67 18.78 -1.05
CA LYS A 134 -9.34 19.80 -2.05
C LYS A 134 -8.94 19.19 -3.39
N LEU A 135 -8.16 18.09 -3.35
CA LEU A 135 -7.82 17.38 -4.58
C LEU A 135 -9.05 16.74 -5.23
N ARG A 136 -9.96 16.14 -4.45
CA ARG A 136 -11.21 15.56 -5.00
C ARG A 136 -12.07 16.62 -5.72
N VAL A 137 -12.22 17.80 -5.12
CA VAL A 137 -12.93 18.91 -5.75
C VAL A 137 -12.26 19.31 -7.05
N TRP A 138 -10.95 19.51 -7.02
CA TRP A 138 -10.17 19.88 -8.21
C TRP A 138 -10.27 18.85 -9.34
N LEU A 139 -10.22 17.55 -9.00
CA LEU A 139 -10.37 16.45 -9.97
C LEU A 139 -11.75 16.46 -10.64
N ALA A 140 -12.81 16.72 -9.85
CA ALA A 140 -14.18 16.82 -10.36
C ALA A 140 -14.34 18.01 -11.34
N GLU A 141 -13.80 19.19 -10.98
CA GLU A 141 -13.83 20.38 -11.83
C GLU A 141 -13.09 20.20 -13.17
N ASN A 142 -12.02 19.41 -13.17
CA ASN A 142 -11.20 19.15 -14.37
C ASN A 142 -11.60 17.88 -15.14
N ASN A 143 -12.71 17.24 -14.76
CA ASN A 143 -13.21 15.99 -15.37
C ASN A 143 -12.12 14.90 -15.45
N ILE A 144 -11.38 14.69 -14.36
CA ILE A 144 -10.43 13.59 -14.19
C ILE A 144 -11.09 12.55 -13.29
N THR A 145 -11.69 11.54 -13.89
CA THR A 145 -12.43 10.48 -13.18
C THR A 145 -11.58 9.22 -12.96
N THR A 146 -10.48 9.07 -13.69
CA THR A 146 -9.62 7.88 -13.65
C THR A 146 -8.15 8.27 -13.51
N GLY A 147 -7.36 7.34 -13.02
CA GLY A 147 -5.91 7.50 -12.94
C GLY A 147 -5.40 8.18 -11.65
N VAL A 148 -6.28 8.66 -10.77
CA VAL A 148 -5.92 9.16 -9.43
C VAL A 148 -6.66 8.34 -8.40
N ASN A 149 -5.94 7.76 -7.45
CA ASN A 149 -6.49 6.98 -6.35
C ASN A 149 -6.15 7.66 -5.02
N ILE A 150 -7.15 7.73 -4.16
CA ILE A 150 -7.02 8.26 -2.79
C ILE A 150 -7.45 7.15 -1.86
N ASP A 151 -6.49 6.55 -1.18
CA ASP A 151 -6.67 5.38 -0.33
C ASP A 151 -6.61 5.74 1.14
N GLU A 152 -7.44 5.10 1.95
CA GLU A 152 -7.37 5.26 3.40
C GLU A 152 -6.01 4.78 3.92
N ASP A 153 -5.41 5.57 4.78
CA ASP A 153 -4.14 5.29 5.46
C ASP A 153 -4.24 5.74 6.92
N THR A 154 -3.25 5.42 7.71
CA THR A 154 -3.20 5.76 9.13
C THR A 154 -1.84 6.32 9.51
N LYS A 155 -1.86 7.33 10.40
CA LYS A 155 -0.65 7.92 10.99
C LYS A 155 -0.71 7.76 12.49
N ARG A 156 0.39 7.31 13.08
CA ARG A 156 0.52 7.24 14.54
C ARG A 156 0.61 8.64 15.12
N TYR A 157 -0.19 8.90 16.14
CA TYR A 157 -0.25 10.17 16.85
C TYR A 157 -0.11 9.96 18.35
N TYR A 158 0.70 10.81 18.98
CA TYR A 158 1.00 10.79 20.42
C TYR A 158 0.47 12.09 21.01
N PRO A 159 -0.74 12.08 21.64
CA PRO A 159 -1.41 13.29 22.13
C PRO A 159 -0.57 14.10 23.13
N PHE A 160 0.24 13.43 23.92
CA PHE A 160 1.07 14.03 24.96
C PHE A 160 2.53 14.23 24.56
N SER A 161 2.81 14.23 23.26
CA SER A 161 4.15 14.46 22.68
C SER A 161 5.26 13.59 23.29
N THR A 162 6.01 14.11 24.26
CA THR A 162 7.18 13.46 24.85
C THR A 162 6.88 12.62 26.09
N LEU A 163 5.63 12.63 26.59
CA LEU A 163 5.27 11.90 27.82
C LEU A 163 5.51 10.39 27.66
N ALA A 164 6.29 9.82 28.58
CA ALA A 164 6.69 8.40 28.59
C ALA A 164 7.31 7.93 27.26
N SER A 165 7.90 8.84 26.47
CA SER A 165 8.43 8.54 25.11
C SER A 165 9.44 7.40 25.10
N ASN A 166 10.31 7.30 26.11
CA ASN A 166 11.31 6.23 26.21
C ASN A 166 10.69 4.85 26.48
N ILE A 167 9.47 4.82 27.05
CA ILE A 167 8.76 3.58 27.34
C ILE A 167 7.84 3.22 26.18
N ILE A 168 7.02 4.18 25.72
CA ILE A 168 6.07 3.97 24.62
C ILE A 168 6.83 3.69 23.31
N GLY A 169 7.90 4.43 23.05
CA GLY A 169 8.65 4.37 21.81
C GLY A 169 7.94 5.10 20.67
N PHE A 170 8.25 4.72 19.45
CA PHE A 170 7.67 5.33 18.25
C PHE A 170 7.57 4.34 17.09
N THR A 171 6.78 4.73 16.07
CA THR A 171 6.60 3.95 14.85
C THR A 171 7.30 4.58 13.65
N GLY A 172 7.71 3.74 12.72
CA GLY A 172 8.28 4.16 11.43
C GLY A 172 7.22 4.65 10.42
N SER A 173 7.70 5.00 9.23
CA SER A 173 6.87 5.46 8.12
C SER A 173 5.79 4.45 7.70
N ASP A 174 6.09 3.17 7.85
CA ASP A 174 5.19 2.07 7.46
C ASP A 174 4.38 1.53 8.65
N ASN A 175 4.21 2.34 9.71
CA ASN A 175 3.48 2.03 10.94
C ASN A 175 4.04 0.85 11.75
N GLN A 176 5.25 0.38 11.47
CA GLN A 176 5.94 -0.63 12.28
C GLN A 176 6.51 0.00 13.55
N GLY A 177 6.41 -0.69 14.68
CA GLY A 177 7.05 -0.25 15.94
C GLY A 177 8.58 -0.35 15.84
N LEU A 178 9.29 0.73 16.16
CA LEU A 178 10.76 0.77 16.10
C LEU A 178 11.39 0.65 17.47
N GLU A 179 10.81 1.26 18.50
CA GLU A 179 11.33 1.25 19.86
C GLU A 179 10.21 1.07 20.91
N GLY A 180 10.60 0.76 22.15
CA GLY A 180 9.73 0.70 23.31
C GLY A 180 8.61 -0.33 23.20
N ILE A 181 7.48 -0.01 23.80
CA ILE A 181 6.24 -0.81 23.79
C ILE A 181 5.72 -0.96 22.37
N GLU A 182 5.84 0.07 21.53
CA GLU A 182 5.45 0.01 20.11
C GLU A 182 6.16 -1.14 19.38
N SER A 183 7.46 -1.32 19.61
CA SER A 183 8.23 -2.40 19.02
C SER A 183 7.95 -3.76 19.67
N TYR A 184 7.89 -3.81 20.99
CA TYR A 184 7.71 -5.06 21.72
C TYR A 184 6.36 -5.72 21.44
N TYR A 185 5.29 -4.92 21.35
CA TYR A 185 3.93 -5.38 21.06
C TYR A 185 3.50 -5.14 19.62
N ASP A 186 4.46 -5.00 18.70
CA ASP A 186 4.17 -4.66 17.29
C ASP A 186 3.17 -5.63 16.65
N LYS A 187 3.32 -6.93 16.86
CA LYS A 187 2.41 -7.96 16.33
C LYS A 187 0.97 -7.83 16.81
N THR A 188 0.77 -7.37 18.06
CA THR A 188 -0.55 -7.17 18.65
C THR A 188 -1.17 -5.86 18.16
N LEU A 189 -0.36 -4.81 18.11
CA LEU A 189 -0.79 -3.47 17.75
C LEU A 189 -1.01 -3.27 16.24
N SER A 190 -0.23 -3.92 15.36
CA SER A 190 -0.22 -3.63 13.92
C SER A 190 -1.46 -4.13 13.17
N GLY A 191 -2.16 -5.16 13.69
CA GLY A 191 -3.29 -5.76 12.99
C GLY A 191 -2.88 -6.53 11.72
N THR A 192 -3.86 -6.74 10.83
CA THR A 192 -3.63 -7.45 9.56
C THR A 192 -4.09 -6.60 8.39
N GLN A 193 -3.22 -6.41 7.40
CA GLN A 193 -3.52 -5.64 6.21
C GLN A 193 -4.66 -6.25 5.41
N GLY A 194 -5.57 -5.39 4.96
CA GLY A 194 -6.56 -5.73 3.95
C GLY A 194 -6.00 -5.59 2.53
N LYS A 195 -6.75 -6.11 1.57
CA LYS A 195 -6.39 -6.05 0.15
C LYS A 195 -7.62 -5.75 -0.68
N ILE A 196 -7.46 -4.88 -1.66
CA ILE A 196 -8.42 -4.70 -2.76
C ILE A 196 -7.77 -5.34 -4.00
N LEU A 197 -8.42 -6.34 -4.54
CA LEU A 197 -8.00 -7.01 -5.77
C LEU A 197 -8.91 -6.53 -6.89
N LYS A 198 -8.38 -5.71 -7.82
CA LYS A 198 -9.09 -5.29 -9.03
C LYS A 198 -8.51 -6.00 -10.24
N LEU A 199 -9.39 -6.53 -11.10
CA LEU A 199 -8.96 -7.04 -12.39
C LEU A 199 -8.69 -5.88 -13.35
N VAL A 200 -7.48 -5.84 -13.86
CA VAL A 200 -7.02 -4.84 -14.81
C VAL A 200 -6.53 -5.51 -16.09
N ASP A 201 -6.62 -4.81 -17.22
CA ASP A 201 -6.02 -5.26 -18.47
C ASP A 201 -4.48 -5.10 -18.45
N ALA A 202 -3.82 -5.52 -19.51
CA ALA A 202 -2.37 -5.41 -19.67
C ALA A 202 -1.85 -3.95 -19.64
N THR A 203 -2.74 -2.97 -19.76
CA THR A 203 -2.44 -1.54 -19.67
C THR A 203 -2.71 -0.95 -18.28
N GLY A 204 -3.24 -1.75 -17.35
CA GLY A 204 -3.60 -1.33 -15.99
C GLY A 204 -4.96 -0.61 -15.92
N THR A 205 -5.77 -0.72 -16.98
CA THR A 205 -7.12 -0.15 -17.00
C THR A 205 -8.10 -1.13 -16.34
N ASP A 206 -8.99 -0.62 -15.49
CA ASP A 206 -10.03 -1.41 -14.82
C ASP A 206 -10.93 -2.06 -15.88
N MET A 207 -11.07 -3.39 -15.83
CA MET A 207 -11.88 -4.14 -16.81
C MET A 207 -13.39 -4.05 -16.55
N GLY A 208 -13.80 -3.32 -15.48
CA GLY A 208 -15.22 -3.12 -15.17
C GLY A 208 -15.98 -4.42 -14.89
N ILE A 209 -15.28 -5.52 -14.65
CA ILE A 209 -15.89 -6.80 -14.27
C ILE A 209 -16.31 -6.64 -12.80
N GLU A 210 -17.62 -6.74 -12.53
CA GLU A 210 -18.16 -6.78 -11.18
C GLU A 210 -17.53 -7.94 -10.41
N GLY A 211 -16.63 -7.62 -9.49
CA GLY A 211 -15.90 -8.58 -8.67
C GLY A 211 -14.62 -7.97 -8.13
N GLU A 212 -14.75 -6.88 -7.33
CA GLU A 212 -13.66 -6.49 -6.45
C GLU A 212 -13.63 -7.49 -5.29
N ASP A 213 -12.64 -8.36 -5.25
CA ASP A 213 -12.38 -9.15 -4.05
C ASP A 213 -11.81 -8.21 -2.99
N TYR A 214 -12.67 -7.87 -2.03
CA TYR A 214 -12.31 -7.03 -0.90
C TYR A 214 -12.00 -7.89 0.32
N ILE A 215 -10.75 -7.91 0.73
CA ILE A 215 -10.32 -8.49 2.01
C ILE A 215 -10.20 -7.34 3.00
N ALA A 216 -11.12 -7.26 3.95
CA ALA A 216 -11.12 -6.21 4.96
C ALA A 216 -9.84 -6.24 5.82
N ALA A 217 -9.28 -5.08 6.12
CA ALA A 217 -8.22 -4.96 7.10
C ALA A 217 -8.75 -5.29 8.51
N LYS A 218 -7.99 -6.05 9.28
CA LYS A 218 -8.28 -6.28 10.69
C LYS A 218 -7.43 -5.34 11.54
N ASN A 219 -8.07 -4.44 12.27
CA ASN A 219 -7.37 -3.51 13.16
C ASN A 219 -6.56 -4.25 14.24
N GLY A 220 -5.51 -3.62 14.74
CA GLY A 220 -4.74 -4.12 15.87
C GLY A 220 -5.54 -4.04 17.17
N ASP A 221 -5.12 -4.84 18.16
CA ASP A 221 -5.71 -4.86 19.47
C ASP A 221 -5.17 -3.69 20.32
N ASP A 222 -6.01 -3.16 21.22
CA ASP A 222 -5.63 -2.10 22.13
C ASP A 222 -4.78 -2.64 23.28
N LEU A 223 -3.84 -1.85 23.77
CA LEU A 223 -2.97 -2.17 24.88
C LEU A 223 -3.21 -1.20 26.03
N VAL A 224 -3.56 -1.74 27.22
CA VAL A 224 -3.70 -0.98 28.46
C VAL A 224 -2.44 -1.15 29.28
N LEU A 225 -1.75 -0.05 29.58
CA LEU A 225 -0.54 -0.05 30.38
C LEU A 225 -0.85 0.06 31.86
N THR A 226 0.12 -0.27 32.70
CA THR A 226 0.07 -0.03 34.13
C THR A 226 0.49 1.40 34.52
N ILE A 227 0.93 2.21 33.57
CA ILE A 227 1.36 3.60 33.76
C ILE A 227 0.14 4.47 34.05
N ASP A 228 0.22 5.25 35.11
CA ASP A 228 -0.70 6.33 35.41
C ASP A 228 -0.19 7.62 34.75
N MET A 229 -0.97 8.15 33.80
CA MET A 229 -0.59 9.34 33.04
C MET A 229 -0.33 10.55 33.95
N THR A 230 -1.14 10.73 35.02
CA THR A 230 -1.01 11.88 35.90
C THR A 230 0.27 11.81 36.74
N ILE A 231 0.57 10.64 37.29
CA ILE A 231 1.80 10.42 38.07
C ILE A 231 3.02 10.59 37.16
N GLN A 232 2.99 10.02 35.96
CA GLN A 232 4.06 10.13 34.97
C GLN A 232 4.33 11.59 34.60
N ALA A 233 3.30 12.37 34.29
CA ALA A 233 3.44 13.79 33.93
C ALA A 233 4.02 14.64 35.08
N ILE A 234 3.63 14.37 36.32
CA ILE A 234 4.15 15.05 37.49
C ILE A 234 5.64 14.70 37.67
N ALA A 235 5.98 13.41 37.58
CA ALA A 235 7.35 12.92 37.72
C ALA A 235 8.28 13.54 36.67
N GLU A 236 7.90 13.52 35.39
CA GLU A 236 8.70 14.11 34.31
C GLU A 236 8.87 15.63 34.48
N LYS A 237 7.79 16.34 34.86
CA LYS A 237 7.87 17.78 35.10
C LYS A 237 8.91 18.14 36.19
N TYR A 238 8.86 17.48 37.33
CA TYR A 238 9.77 17.76 38.42
C TYR A 238 11.19 17.26 38.16
N LEU A 239 11.34 16.12 37.46
CA LEU A 239 12.66 15.64 37.04
C LEU A 239 13.31 16.63 36.07
N LYS A 240 12.57 17.12 35.08
CA LYS A 240 13.07 18.14 34.14
C LYS A 240 13.50 19.41 34.86
N GLN A 241 12.69 19.88 35.82
CA GLN A 241 13.06 21.07 36.62
C GLN A 241 14.32 20.83 37.43
N ALA A 242 14.40 19.69 38.12
CA ALA A 242 15.58 19.33 38.90
C ALA A 242 16.87 19.24 38.04
N CYS A 243 16.78 18.71 36.83
CA CYS A 243 17.90 18.67 35.89
C CYS A 243 18.34 20.06 35.45
N ILE A 244 17.40 20.98 35.22
CA ILE A 244 17.70 22.36 34.85
C ILE A 244 18.38 23.08 36.01
N ASP A 245 17.81 23.00 37.21
CA ASP A 245 18.29 23.71 38.41
C ASP A 245 19.70 23.24 38.84
N ASN A 246 20.05 21.97 38.56
CA ASN A 246 21.34 21.40 38.91
C ASN A 246 22.30 21.25 37.72
N VAL A 247 21.96 21.80 36.55
CA VAL A 247 22.77 21.77 35.32
C VAL A 247 23.12 20.31 34.93
N CYS A 248 22.18 19.37 35.06
CA CYS A 248 22.40 17.97 34.69
C CYS A 248 22.26 17.83 33.16
N THR A 249 23.41 17.68 32.46
CA THR A 249 23.45 17.55 30.98
C THR A 249 23.08 16.16 30.49
N ASP A 250 23.32 15.14 31.32
CA ASP A 250 23.16 13.72 30.93
C ASP A 250 21.81 13.15 31.27
N GLY A 251 20.87 14.00 31.77
CA GLY A 251 19.53 13.62 32.16
C GLY A 251 19.43 13.09 33.60
N GLY A 252 18.30 12.49 33.95
CA GLY A 252 18.02 11.97 35.27
C GLY A 252 16.99 10.85 35.26
N ASN A 253 16.91 10.11 36.37
CA ASN A 253 15.91 9.08 36.57
C ASN A 253 15.12 9.37 37.85
N VAL A 254 13.80 9.04 37.81
CA VAL A 254 12.94 9.09 38.98
C VAL A 254 12.26 7.75 39.16
N ILE A 255 12.27 7.22 40.35
CA ILE A 255 11.61 5.96 40.73
C ILE A 255 10.58 6.28 41.83
N ILE A 256 9.33 5.92 41.57
CA ILE A 256 8.23 6.11 42.49
C ILE A 256 7.78 4.71 42.96
N LEU A 257 7.81 4.49 44.27
CA LEU A 257 7.39 3.25 44.88
C LEU A 257 6.14 3.51 45.72
N ASN A 258 5.25 2.54 45.76
CA ASN A 258 4.04 2.55 46.60
C ASN A 258 4.24 1.66 47.82
#